data_0288759ba356f0bc88b338174dcf89ca
#
_entry.id   0288759ba356f0bc88b338174dcf89ca
#
_cell.length_a   1.000
_cell.length_b   1.000
_cell.length_c   1.000
_cell.angle_alpha   90.00
_cell.angle_beta   90.00
_cell.angle_gamma   90.00
#
_symmetry.space_group_name_H-M   'P 1'
#
loop_
_entity.id
_entity.type
_entity.pdbx_description
1 polymer ?
#
loop_
_entity_poly.entity_id
_entity_poly.type
_entity_poly.pdbx_seq_one_letter_code
_entity_poly.pdbx_strand_id
1 'polypeptide(L)'
;QLLQQENGLSFNLEVDPPIRAQLFQLGTTEHILQITLHHIASDGWSLTVLPKELSAIYTATLLEKPSPLPELPIQYADFAVWQKNYLQGVTLETQLSYWKQKLQDLPQLQLPTDHPRPAVETFNGAGIPINIPAALTSKVKKLTQKQGTTLFMTLLAVFKVLLSRYSGQESIAVGTPIANRNRREIEGLIGFFVNSLVMYTDLGGNPSFTEVLNRVKQTALEAYGHQDIPFEKLVEELQPERALSQNPLFQVMFAVQQEEILKPSFSLPNLEVGWYEGGGAEMTVRFDLELHLWPVGEEVKGFCAYNRDLFSAETISRMMSHYENLLSAAVETPERPVSKLPLMKEPELEQILVEWNNTKTDYPKDKCIHQLFEEQVEKNPDAVAVVF
;
A
#
# COMPACT_ATOMS: atom_id res chain seq x y z
N GLN A 1 0.10 -18.47 -21.02
CA GLN A 1 -1.36 -18.61 -21.21
C GLN A 1 -2.01 -19.51 -20.16
N LEU A 2 -1.56 -20.78 -19.97
CA LEU A 2 -2.16 -21.69 -18.97
C LEU A 2 -2.08 -21.13 -17.55
N LEU A 3 -0.95 -20.56 -17.15
CA LEU A 3 -0.78 -19.91 -15.85
C LEU A 3 -1.75 -18.73 -15.67
N GLN A 4 -1.96 -17.93 -16.70
CA GLN A 4 -2.90 -16.80 -16.68
C GLN A 4 -4.37 -17.27 -16.62
N GLN A 5 -4.69 -18.35 -17.36
CA GLN A 5 -6.02 -18.96 -17.28
C GLN A 5 -6.34 -19.43 -15.86
N GLU A 6 -5.40 -20.13 -15.21
CA GLU A 6 -5.57 -20.57 -13.82
C GLU A 6 -5.73 -19.42 -12.84
N ASN A 7 -4.94 -18.35 -12.99
CA ASN A 7 -5.04 -17.15 -12.16
C ASN A 7 -6.41 -16.44 -12.30
N GLY A 8 -7.05 -16.54 -13.46
CA GLY A 8 -8.35 -15.95 -13.73
C GLY A 8 -9.55 -16.78 -13.25
N LEU A 9 -9.33 -18.02 -12.78
CA LEU A 9 -10.42 -18.89 -12.33
C LEU A 9 -10.86 -18.52 -10.91
N SER A 10 -12.15 -18.23 -10.76
CA SER A 10 -12.78 -18.02 -9.45
C SER A 10 -12.85 -19.32 -8.64
N PHE A 11 -12.91 -19.20 -7.32
CA PHE A 11 -13.26 -20.31 -6.42
C PHE A 11 -14.77 -20.28 -6.14
N ASN A 12 -15.42 -21.41 -6.29
CA ASN A 12 -16.75 -21.58 -5.73
C ASN A 12 -16.62 -22.15 -4.30
N LEU A 13 -16.69 -21.26 -3.31
CA LEU A 13 -16.46 -21.62 -1.90
C LEU A 13 -17.51 -22.58 -1.31
N GLU A 14 -18.60 -22.85 -2.02
CA GLU A 14 -19.59 -23.85 -1.60
C GLU A 14 -19.12 -25.29 -1.85
N VAL A 15 -18.28 -25.49 -2.88
CA VAL A 15 -17.92 -26.83 -3.36
C VAL A 15 -16.44 -27.03 -3.60
N ASP A 16 -15.67 -25.96 -3.90
CA ASP A 16 -14.26 -26.06 -4.19
C ASP A 16 -13.40 -26.01 -2.90
N PRO A 17 -12.34 -26.81 -2.82
CA PRO A 17 -11.33 -26.58 -1.79
C PRO A 17 -10.66 -25.22 -2.03
N PRO A 18 -10.32 -24.46 -0.96
CA PRO A 18 -9.74 -23.13 -1.09
C PRO A 18 -8.27 -23.13 -1.53
N ILE A 19 -7.79 -24.23 -2.10
CA ILE A 19 -6.45 -24.42 -2.65
C ILE A 19 -6.51 -25.19 -3.95
N ARG A 20 -5.77 -24.75 -4.95
CA ARG A 20 -5.50 -25.48 -6.20
C ARG A 20 -4.00 -25.56 -6.44
N ALA A 21 -3.52 -26.68 -6.94
CA ALA A 21 -2.13 -26.86 -7.32
C ALA A 21 -2.04 -27.50 -8.71
N GLN A 22 -1.18 -26.95 -9.57
CA GLN A 22 -0.93 -27.47 -10.91
C GLN A 22 0.58 -27.55 -11.15
N LEU A 23 1.01 -28.64 -11.78
CA LEU A 23 2.38 -28.84 -12.19
C LEU A 23 2.45 -28.81 -13.71
N PHE A 24 3.13 -27.82 -14.26
CA PHE A 24 3.34 -27.67 -15.70
C PHE A 24 4.71 -28.20 -16.06
N GLN A 25 4.77 -29.16 -16.98
CA GLN A 25 6.01 -29.67 -17.53
C GLN A 25 6.42 -28.86 -18.75
N LEU A 26 7.56 -28.17 -18.70
CA LEU A 26 8.11 -27.40 -19.81
C LEU A 26 9.11 -28.20 -20.63
N GLY A 27 9.74 -29.18 -20.01
CA GLY A 27 10.74 -30.05 -20.62
C GLY A 27 10.95 -31.33 -19.80
N THR A 28 11.99 -32.08 -20.11
CA THR A 28 12.31 -33.33 -19.37
C THR A 28 12.75 -33.08 -17.93
N THR A 29 13.32 -31.90 -17.66
CA THR A 29 13.91 -31.53 -16.35
C THR A 29 13.38 -30.19 -15.81
N GLU A 30 12.51 -29.52 -16.54
CA GLU A 30 12.01 -28.19 -16.18
C GLU A 30 10.50 -28.21 -15.97
N HIS A 31 10.06 -27.72 -14.81
CA HIS A 31 8.65 -27.71 -14.41
C HIS A 31 8.30 -26.40 -13.71
N ILE A 32 7.03 -26.01 -13.78
CA ILE A 32 6.47 -24.91 -12.99
C ILE A 32 5.41 -25.50 -12.06
N LEU A 33 5.58 -25.33 -10.76
CA LEU A 33 4.55 -25.58 -9.76
C LEU A 33 3.79 -24.29 -9.47
N GLN A 34 2.50 -24.26 -9.80
CA GLN A 34 1.59 -23.19 -9.45
C GLN A 34 0.68 -23.62 -8.31
N ILE A 35 0.66 -22.86 -7.23
CA ILE A 35 -0.26 -23.04 -6.10
C ILE A 35 -1.10 -21.78 -5.96
N THR A 36 -2.41 -21.94 -6.07
CA THR A 36 -3.39 -20.85 -5.93
C THR A 36 -4.21 -21.09 -4.67
N LEU A 37 -4.22 -20.09 -3.77
CA LEU A 37 -4.99 -20.15 -2.53
C LEU A 37 -6.04 -19.05 -2.51
N HIS A 38 -7.26 -19.38 -2.09
CA HIS A 38 -8.24 -18.35 -1.79
C HIS A 38 -7.89 -17.65 -0.48
N HIS A 39 -7.98 -16.33 -0.45
CA HIS A 39 -7.56 -15.53 0.71
C HIS A 39 -8.35 -15.81 1.99
N ILE A 40 -9.56 -16.45 1.89
CA ILE A 40 -10.33 -16.88 3.07
C ILE A 40 -9.61 -17.94 3.91
N ALA A 41 -8.69 -18.71 3.30
CA ALA A 41 -7.93 -19.80 3.94
C ALA A 41 -6.45 -19.48 4.14
N SER A 42 -5.98 -18.32 3.74
CA SER A 42 -4.55 -17.96 3.79
C SER A 42 -4.33 -16.47 3.83
N ASP A 43 -3.19 -16.07 4.37
CA ASP A 43 -2.69 -14.69 4.39
C ASP A 43 -1.21 -14.65 3.97
N GLY A 44 -0.60 -13.47 3.95
CA GLY A 44 0.81 -13.30 3.59
C GLY A 44 1.76 -14.10 4.49
N TRP A 45 1.46 -14.25 5.78
CA TRP A 45 2.25 -15.08 6.70
C TRP A 45 2.15 -16.56 6.35
N SER A 46 0.97 -17.04 5.98
CA SER A 46 0.73 -18.42 5.53
C SER A 46 1.62 -18.79 4.35
N LEU A 47 1.95 -17.84 3.47
CA LEU A 47 2.87 -18.03 2.35
C LEU A 47 4.33 -18.24 2.80
N THR A 48 4.68 -17.97 4.05
CA THR A 48 5.99 -18.34 4.61
C THR A 48 5.98 -19.71 5.27
N VAL A 49 4.82 -20.18 5.72
CA VAL A 49 4.64 -21.49 6.34
C VAL A 49 4.56 -22.59 5.29
N LEU A 50 3.69 -22.43 4.30
CA LEU A 50 3.42 -23.43 3.27
C LEU A 50 4.67 -23.96 2.54
N PRO A 51 5.60 -23.13 2.04
CA PRO A 51 6.81 -23.61 1.36
C PRO A 51 7.76 -24.36 2.30
N LYS A 52 7.85 -23.96 3.58
CA LYS A 52 8.67 -24.66 4.59
C LYS A 52 8.14 -26.06 4.86
N GLU A 53 6.83 -26.18 5.04
CA GLU A 53 6.18 -27.48 5.28
C GLU A 53 6.28 -28.38 4.04
N LEU A 54 6.03 -27.80 2.84
CA LEU A 54 6.17 -28.54 1.58
C LEU A 54 7.61 -29.05 1.39
N SER A 55 8.62 -28.23 1.67
CA SER A 55 10.03 -28.64 1.61
C SER A 55 10.35 -29.77 2.58
N ALA A 56 9.85 -29.70 3.81
CA ALA A 56 10.07 -30.71 4.84
C ALA A 56 9.41 -32.05 4.47
N ILE A 57 8.17 -32.02 4.01
CA ILE A 57 7.42 -33.23 3.59
C ILE A 57 8.06 -33.84 2.34
N TYR A 58 8.40 -33.03 1.34
CA TYR A 58 9.07 -33.52 0.11
C TYR A 58 10.38 -34.23 0.45
N THR A 59 11.20 -33.60 1.31
CA THR A 59 12.47 -34.20 1.74
C THR A 59 12.27 -35.52 2.47
N ALA A 60 11.29 -35.61 3.38
CA ALA A 60 10.97 -36.84 4.11
C ALA A 60 10.48 -37.93 3.15
N THR A 61 9.63 -37.59 2.18
CA THR A 61 9.11 -38.53 1.18
C THR A 61 10.24 -39.10 0.32
N LEU A 62 11.19 -38.27 -0.14
CA LEU A 62 12.37 -38.78 -0.88
C LEU A 62 13.25 -39.72 -0.08
N LEU A 63 13.29 -39.57 1.25
CA LEU A 63 14.05 -40.40 2.15
C LEU A 63 13.25 -41.62 2.70
N GLU A 64 12.02 -41.79 2.22
CA GLU A 64 11.07 -42.81 2.71
C GLU A 64 10.86 -42.73 4.23
N LYS A 65 10.86 -41.53 4.79
CA LYS A 65 10.66 -41.25 6.22
C LYS A 65 9.26 -40.67 6.46
N PRO A 66 8.71 -40.85 7.67
CA PRO A 66 7.47 -40.19 8.06
C PRO A 66 7.65 -38.65 8.04
N SER A 67 6.52 -37.94 7.97
CA SER A 67 6.54 -36.45 8.05
C SER A 67 7.29 -35.99 9.30
N PRO A 68 8.23 -35.03 9.17
CA PRO A 68 8.95 -34.47 10.31
C PRO A 68 8.19 -33.30 10.97
N LEU A 69 7.02 -32.91 10.42
CA LEU A 69 6.25 -31.83 10.96
C LEU A 69 5.62 -32.20 12.30
N PRO A 70 5.69 -31.33 13.31
CA PRO A 70 5.00 -31.57 14.57
C PRO A 70 3.48 -31.49 14.38
N GLU A 71 2.74 -32.17 15.25
CA GLU A 71 1.30 -31.93 15.33
C GLU A 71 1.01 -30.48 15.75
N LEU A 72 0.03 -29.88 15.10
CA LEU A 72 -0.40 -28.53 15.45
C LEU A 72 -1.18 -28.56 16.78
N PRO A 73 -0.84 -27.68 17.75
CA PRO A 73 -1.53 -27.68 19.06
C PRO A 73 -2.99 -27.27 18.94
N ILE A 74 -3.34 -26.48 17.93
CA ILE A 74 -4.69 -26.01 17.63
C ILE A 74 -4.86 -25.92 16.10
N GLN A 75 -6.11 -25.80 15.65
CA GLN A 75 -6.49 -25.54 14.27
C GLN A 75 -7.08 -24.13 14.13
N TYR A 76 -7.25 -23.64 12.89
CA TYR A 76 -7.85 -22.33 12.63
C TYR A 76 -9.24 -22.17 13.25
N ALA A 77 -10.05 -23.24 13.26
CA ALA A 77 -11.37 -23.23 13.87
C ALA A 77 -11.32 -22.96 15.38
N ASP A 78 -10.31 -23.48 16.08
CA ASP A 78 -10.11 -23.24 17.51
C ASP A 78 -9.79 -21.76 17.79
N PHE A 79 -8.94 -21.16 16.93
CA PHE A 79 -8.66 -19.74 16.99
C PHE A 79 -9.93 -18.90 16.76
N ALA A 80 -10.76 -19.25 15.77
CA ALA A 80 -11.99 -18.53 15.47
C ALA A 80 -12.98 -18.56 16.65
N VAL A 81 -13.13 -19.73 17.29
CA VAL A 81 -13.96 -19.89 18.50
C VAL A 81 -13.38 -19.08 19.67
N TRP A 82 -12.05 -19.16 19.87
CA TRP A 82 -11.37 -18.38 20.88
C TRP A 82 -11.57 -16.87 20.67
N GLN A 83 -11.32 -16.35 19.45
CA GLN A 83 -11.46 -14.93 19.12
C GLN A 83 -12.89 -14.43 19.38
N LYS A 84 -13.90 -15.19 18.96
CA LYS A 84 -15.31 -14.87 19.19
C LYS A 84 -15.64 -14.78 20.69
N ASN A 85 -15.07 -15.64 21.52
CA ASN A 85 -15.29 -15.64 22.95
C ASN A 85 -14.48 -14.54 23.68
N TYR A 86 -13.28 -14.25 23.19
CA TYR A 86 -12.39 -13.23 23.73
C TYR A 86 -12.93 -11.81 23.49
N LEU A 87 -13.47 -11.56 22.29
CA LEU A 87 -14.01 -10.25 21.89
C LEU A 87 -15.47 -10.08 22.32
N GLN A 88 -15.70 -10.06 23.64
CA GLN A 88 -17.01 -9.83 24.26
C GLN A 88 -16.88 -8.93 25.49
N GLY A 89 -18.01 -8.34 25.92
CA GLY A 89 -18.10 -7.51 27.13
C GLY A 89 -17.04 -6.40 27.17
N VAL A 90 -16.37 -6.27 28.29
CA VAL A 90 -15.38 -5.18 28.54
C VAL A 90 -14.25 -5.15 27.51
N THR A 91 -13.76 -6.31 27.06
CA THR A 91 -12.68 -6.37 26.04
C THR A 91 -13.12 -5.71 24.74
N LEU A 92 -14.29 -6.11 24.22
CA LEU A 92 -14.84 -5.53 23.00
C LEU A 92 -15.16 -4.04 23.18
N GLU A 93 -15.78 -3.66 24.29
CA GLU A 93 -16.12 -2.26 24.59
C GLU A 93 -14.89 -1.36 24.66
N THR A 94 -13.80 -1.83 25.28
CA THR A 94 -12.53 -1.08 25.32
C THR A 94 -11.96 -0.84 23.95
N GLN A 95 -11.88 -1.88 23.11
CA GLN A 95 -11.41 -1.77 21.74
C GLN A 95 -12.27 -0.81 20.91
N LEU A 96 -13.59 -0.99 20.97
CA LEU A 96 -14.55 -0.17 20.22
C LEU A 96 -14.55 1.30 20.68
N SER A 97 -14.48 1.56 21.96
CA SER A 97 -14.48 2.93 22.49
C SER A 97 -13.29 3.73 21.98
N TYR A 98 -12.10 3.12 21.96
CA TYR A 98 -10.90 3.75 21.38
C TYR A 98 -11.12 4.08 19.90
N TRP A 99 -11.53 3.10 19.09
CA TRP A 99 -11.69 3.32 17.67
C TRP A 99 -12.82 4.29 17.33
N LYS A 100 -13.95 4.23 18.03
CA LYS A 100 -15.06 5.18 17.87
C LYS A 100 -14.60 6.62 18.15
N GLN A 101 -13.85 6.82 19.23
CA GLN A 101 -13.29 8.14 19.55
C GLN A 101 -12.24 8.59 18.54
N LYS A 102 -11.33 7.68 18.15
CA LYS A 102 -10.20 8.00 17.27
C LYS A 102 -10.63 8.31 15.84
N LEU A 103 -11.67 7.64 15.35
CA LEU A 103 -12.17 7.75 13.98
C LEU A 103 -13.46 8.56 13.86
N GLN A 104 -13.87 9.23 14.94
CA GLN A 104 -14.97 10.18 14.89
C GLN A 104 -14.65 11.28 13.89
N ASP A 105 -15.61 11.60 13.01
CA ASP A 105 -15.48 12.63 11.97
C ASP A 105 -14.24 12.47 11.08
N LEU A 106 -13.83 11.21 10.83
CA LEU A 106 -12.70 10.90 9.96
C LEU A 106 -12.91 11.46 8.54
N PRO A 107 -12.11 12.44 8.09
CA PRO A 107 -12.26 12.97 6.74
C PRO A 107 -11.76 11.97 5.72
N GLN A 108 -12.49 11.83 4.64
CA GLN A 108 -12.06 11.04 3.50
C GLN A 108 -10.88 11.71 2.80
N LEU A 109 -9.84 10.95 2.48
CA LEU A 109 -8.67 11.47 1.77
C LEU A 109 -9.03 11.81 0.31
N GLN A 110 -8.74 13.06 -0.10
CA GLN A 110 -9.02 13.60 -1.43
C GLN A 110 -7.71 13.81 -2.20
N LEU A 111 -7.21 12.78 -2.87
CA LEU A 111 -6.06 12.93 -3.75
C LEU A 111 -6.48 13.50 -5.11
N PRO A 112 -5.66 14.38 -5.73
CA PRO A 112 -5.89 14.81 -7.10
C PRO A 112 -5.70 13.63 -8.05
N THR A 113 -6.77 13.21 -8.72
CA THR A 113 -6.77 12.10 -9.67
C THR A 113 -6.64 12.61 -11.11
N ASP A 114 -6.02 11.84 -12.00
CA ASP A 114 -5.91 12.16 -13.43
C ASP A 114 -7.23 11.91 -14.18
N HIS A 115 -8.04 10.97 -13.65
CA HIS A 115 -9.31 10.57 -14.23
C HIS A 115 -10.44 10.67 -13.21
N PRO A 116 -11.68 10.93 -13.64
CA PRO A 116 -12.83 10.94 -12.75
C PRO A 116 -13.04 9.53 -12.17
N ARG A 117 -13.37 9.47 -10.87
CA ARG A 117 -13.63 8.22 -10.17
C ARG A 117 -14.83 7.47 -10.78
N PRO A 118 -14.72 6.19 -11.14
CA PRO A 118 -15.85 5.40 -11.60
C PRO A 118 -16.87 5.20 -10.48
N ALA A 119 -18.15 5.02 -10.86
CA ALA A 119 -19.24 4.84 -9.91
C ALA A 119 -19.14 3.52 -9.11
N VAL A 120 -18.45 2.52 -9.66
CA VAL A 120 -18.21 1.21 -9.04
C VAL A 120 -16.72 0.88 -9.16
N GLU A 121 -16.16 0.31 -8.11
CA GLU A 121 -14.76 -0.10 -8.07
C GLU A 121 -14.47 -1.19 -9.10
N THR A 122 -13.36 -1.05 -9.84
CA THR A 122 -13.00 -1.95 -10.96
C THR A 122 -11.84 -2.87 -10.61
N PHE A 123 -11.11 -2.57 -9.54
CA PHE A 123 -9.88 -3.25 -9.11
C PHE A 123 -8.75 -3.27 -10.14
N ASN A 124 -8.83 -2.41 -11.17
CA ASN A 124 -7.87 -2.32 -12.26
C ASN A 124 -6.56 -1.67 -11.77
N GLY A 125 -5.54 -2.48 -11.55
CA GLY A 125 -4.28 -2.05 -10.94
C GLY A 125 -3.07 -2.06 -11.85
N ALA A 126 -2.06 -1.30 -11.44
CA ALA A 126 -0.69 -1.40 -11.93
C ALA A 126 0.29 -1.08 -10.79
N GLY A 127 1.57 -1.34 -10.99
CA GLY A 127 2.59 -1.09 -9.98
C GLY A 127 3.81 -0.37 -10.55
N ILE A 128 4.33 0.58 -9.78
CA ILE A 128 5.61 1.26 -10.06
C ILE A 128 6.63 0.79 -9.02
N PRO A 129 7.79 0.25 -9.43
CA PRO A 129 8.82 -0.17 -8.49
C PRO A 129 9.46 1.03 -7.78
N ILE A 130 9.88 0.81 -6.54
CA ILE A 130 10.58 1.79 -5.70
C ILE A 130 11.86 1.15 -5.19
N ASN A 131 12.94 1.93 -5.16
CA ASN A 131 14.18 1.56 -4.52
C ASN A 131 14.73 2.73 -3.72
N ILE A 132 14.82 2.58 -2.40
CA ILE A 132 15.49 3.52 -1.49
C ILE A 132 16.92 3.02 -1.33
N PRO A 133 17.93 3.74 -1.87
CA PRO A 133 19.30 3.26 -1.90
C PRO A 133 19.91 3.16 -0.51
N ALA A 134 20.94 2.33 -0.37
CA ALA A 134 21.63 2.03 0.88
C ALA A 134 22.07 3.30 1.65
N ALA A 135 22.59 4.30 0.94
CA ALA A 135 23.01 5.56 1.56
C ALA A 135 21.86 6.29 2.27
N LEU A 136 20.68 6.36 1.65
CA LEU A 136 19.48 6.99 2.23
C LEU A 136 18.90 6.10 3.33
N THR A 137 18.80 4.79 3.10
CA THR A 137 18.36 3.80 4.09
C THR A 137 19.18 3.87 5.38
N SER A 138 20.51 4.04 5.29
CA SER A 138 21.37 4.21 6.47
C SER A 138 21.01 5.48 7.26
N LYS A 139 20.75 6.60 6.59
CA LYS A 139 20.31 7.85 7.25
C LYS A 139 18.94 7.66 7.93
N VAL A 140 17.99 6.98 7.26
CA VAL A 140 16.68 6.65 7.82
C VAL A 140 16.83 5.81 9.08
N LYS A 141 17.63 4.72 9.04
CA LYS A 141 17.89 3.85 10.20
C LYS A 141 18.48 4.64 11.38
N LYS A 142 19.42 5.57 11.13
CA LYS A 142 20.00 6.44 12.17
C LYS A 142 18.97 7.36 12.81
N LEU A 143 18.11 8.02 12.01
CA LEU A 143 17.04 8.86 12.53
C LEU A 143 16.06 8.02 13.36
N THR A 144 15.64 6.87 12.83
CA THR A 144 14.75 5.90 13.48
C THR A 144 15.27 5.53 14.87
N GLN A 145 16.55 5.18 14.97
CA GLN A 145 17.21 4.86 16.25
C GLN A 145 17.26 6.07 17.20
N LYS A 146 17.64 7.24 16.69
CA LYS A 146 17.71 8.48 17.48
C LYS A 146 16.37 8.87 18.08
N GLN A 147 15.26 8.69 17.34
CA GLN A 147 13.91 9.05 17.76
C GLN A 147 13.17 7.91 18.49
N GLY A 148 13.80 6.73 18.65
CA GLY A 148 13.18 5.56 19.28
C GLY A 148 11.89 5.13 18.55
N THR A 149 11.94 5.13 17.21
CA THR A 149 10.84 4.72 16.33
C THR A 149 11.21 3.45 15.57
N THR A 150 10.32 2.92 14.76
CA THR A 150 10.60 1.81 13.84
C THR A 150 10.78 2.32 12.41
N LEU A 151 11.38 1.51 11.54
CA LEU A 151 11.46 1.80 10.10
C LEU A 151 10.07 2.07 9.51
N PHE A 152 9.09 1.22 9.88
CA PHE A 152 7.69 1.40 9.51
C PHE A 152 7.17 2.81 9.87
N MET A 153 7.33 3.23 11.13
CA MET A 153 6.85 4.53 11.61
C MET A 153 7.50 5.70 10.86
N THR A 154 8.81 5.60 10.59
CA THR A 154 9.56 6.67 9.90
C THR A 154 9.13 6.79 8.44
N LEU A 155 9.02 5.67 7.72
CA LEU A 155 8.59 5.66 6.32
C LEU A 155 7.10 6.05 6.18
N LEU A 156 6.24 5.60 7.10
CA LEU A 156 4.83 6.01 7.16
C LEU A 156 4.68 7.52 7.42
N ALA A 157 5.53 8.10 8.29
CA ALA A 157 5.49 9.54 8.56
C ALA A 157 5.76 10.35 7.29
N VAL A 158 6.78 9.99 6.50
CA VAL A 158 7.06 10.63 5.21
C VAL A 158 5.90 10.44 4.22
N PHE A 159 5.32 9.23 4.17
CA PHE A 159 4.18 8.95 3.29
C PHE A 159 2.96 9.83 3.64
N LYS A 160 2.68 10.02 4.92
CA LYS A 160 1.61 10.92 5.37
C LYS A 160 1.90 12.39 5.01
N VAL A 161 3.14 12.85 5.14
CA VAL A 161 3.54 14.19 4.68
C VAL A 161 3.31 14.32 3.17
N LEU A 162 3.68 13.31 2.38
CA LEU A 162 3.42 13.30 0.94
C LEU A 162 1.92 13.42 0.65
N LEU A 163 1.09 12.58 1.27
CA LEU A 163 -0.37 12.58 1.09
C LEU A 163 -0.99 13.94 1.47
N SER A 164 -0.55 14.50 2.61
CA SER A 164 -0.98 15.83 3.05
C SER A 164 -0.61 16.93 2.05
N ARG A 165 0.60 16.89 1.49
CA ARG A 165 1.08 17.85 0.49
C ARG A 165 0.33 17.76 -0.85
N TYR A 166 -0.13 16.57 -1.23
CA TYR A 166 -0.92 16.33 -2.44
C TYR A 166 -2.39 16.67 -2.27
N SER A 167 -2.99 16.30 -1.14
CA SER A 167 -4.41 16.51 -0.87
C SER A 167 -4.75 17.90 -0.31
N GLY A 168 -3.75 18.59 0.28
CA GLY A 168 -3.98 19.79 1.07
C GLY A 168 -4.63 19.54 2.43
N GLN A 169 -4.84 18.29 2.82
CA GLN A 169 -5.48 17.92 4.07
C GLN A 169 -4.45 17.71 5.18
N GLU A 170 -4.79 18.13 6.40
CA GLU A 170 -3.95 17.95 7.57
C GLU A 170 -4.23 16.62 8.29
N SER A 171 -5.43 16.10 8.18
CA SER A 171 -5.85 14.84 8.81
C SER A 171 -5.74 13.67 7.83
N ILE A 172 -4.78 12.77 8.08
CA ILE A 172 -4.41 11.70 7.15
C ILE A 172 -4.64 10.31 7.77
N ALA A 173 -5.56 9.55 7.20
CA ALA A 173 -5.79 8.14 7.51
C ALA A 173 -5.14 7.24 6.45
N VAL A 174 -4.38 6.24 6.91
CA VAL A 174 -3.73 5.23 6.08
C VAL A 174 -4.01 3.87 6.69
N GLY A 175 -4.50 2.93 5.88
CA GLY A 175 -4.62 1.53 6.30
C GLY A 175 -3.26 0.86 6.38
N THR A 176 -3.09 -0.04 7.33
CA THR A 176 -1.90 -0.91 7.40
C THR A 176 -2.30 -2.33 7.77
N PRO A 177 -1.83 -3.34 7.03
CA PRO A 177 -2.06 -4.73 7.39
C PRO A 177 -1.13 -5.12 8.55
N ILE A 178 -1.63 -5.96 9.45
CA ILE A 178 -0.86 -6.61 10.50
C ILE A 178 -1.05 -8.11 10.41
N ALA A 179 -0.01 -8.89 10.69
CA ALA A 179 -0.08 -10.35 10.65
C ALA A 179 -1.02 -10.93 11.71
N ASN A 180 -1.29 -10.19 12.78
CA ASN A 180 -2.18 -10.55 13.89
C ASN A 180 -1.87 -11.92 14.51
N ARG A 181 -0.59 -12.32 14.47
CA ARG A 181 -0.09 -13.57 15.06
C ARG A 181 0.69 -13.30 16.33
N ASN A 182 -0.02 -12.78 17.32
CA ASN A 182 0.51 -12.37 18.62
C ASN A 182 0.61 -13.52 19.64
N ARG A 183 0.36 -14.76 19.21
CA ARG A 183 0.43 -15.97 20.02
C ARG A 183 1.22 -17.04 19.29
N ARG A 184 2.11 -17.73 20.03
CA ARG A 184 2.99 -18.76 19.48
C ARG A 184 2.23 -19.92 18.83
N GLU A 185 1.08 -20.26 19.38
CA GLU A 185 0.25 -21.38 18.93
C GLU A 185 -0.31 -21.17 17.52
N ILE A 186 -0.45 -19.91 17.06
CA ILE A 186 -0.99 -19.59 15.73
C ILE A 186 0.09 -19.24 14.70
N GLU A 187 1.37 -19.12 15.10
CA GLU A 187 2.46 -18.77 14.17
C GLU A 187 2.65 -19.82 13.08
N GLY A 188 2.47 -21.12 13.40
CA GLY A 188 2.61 -22.24 12.47
C GLY A 188 1.35 -22.59 11.69
N LEU A 189 0.23 -21.90 11.90
CA LEU A 189 -1.02 -22.22 11.21
C LEU A 189 -1.07 -21.56 9.83
N ILE A 190 -1.66 -22.25 8.86
CA ILE A 190 -2.13 -21.66 7.60
C ILE A 190 -3.57 -21.22 7.82
N GLY A 191 -3.88 -19.94 7.55
CA GLY A 191 -5.19 -19.38 7.77
C GLY A 191 -5.25 -17.88 7.51
N PHE A 192 -6.43 -17.30 7.59
CA PHE A 192 -6.68 -15.85 7.42
C PHE A 192 -6.67 -15.15 8.80
N PHE A 193 -5.49 -14.75 9.25
CA PHE A 193 -5.29 -14.05 10.53
C PHE A 193 -5.09 -12.55 10.36
N VAL A 194 -4.69 -12.12 9.15
CA VAL A 194 -4.41 -10.71 8.85
C VAL A 194 -5.55 -9.81 9.31
N ASN A 195 -5.20 -8.69 9.92
CA ASN A 195 -6.13 -7.62 10.23
C ASN A 195 -5.62 -6.31 9.66
N SER A 196 -6.49 -5.32 9.51
CA SER A 196 -6.15 -3.98 9.04
C SER A 196 -6.36 -2.97 10.16
N LEU A 197 -5.37 -2.09 10.36
CA LEU A 197 -5.44 -1.00 11.31
C LEU A 197 -5.52 0.35 10.57
N VAL A 198 -6.27 1.28 11.14
CA VAL A 198 -6.38 2.65 10.61
C VAL A 198 -5.36 3.54 11.33
N MET A 199 -4.31 3.92 10.62
CA MET A 199 -3.28 4.84 11.11
C MET A 199 -3.72 6.28 10.84
N TYR A 200 -4.57 6.83 11.72
CA TYR A 200 -5.04 8.21 11.63
C TYR A 200 -4.13 9.15 12.40
N THR A 201 -3.59 10.18 11.72
CA THR A 201 -2.68 11.16 12.32
C THR A 201 -3.03 12.57 11.83
N ASP A 202 -3.14 13.49 12.77
CA ASP A 202 -3.26 14.91 12.49
C ASP A 202 -1.88 15.54 12.26
N LEU A 203 -1.70 16.22 11.12
CA LEU A 203 -0.51 16.96 10.72
C LEU A 203 -0.71 18.49 10.82
N GLY A 204 -1.81 18.92 11.40
CA GLY A 204 -2.15 20.34 11.56
C GLY A 204 -1.15 21.14 12.39
N GLY A 205 -1.13 22.46 12.16
CA GLY A 205 -0.25 23.38 12.84
C GLY A 205 1.17 23.47 12.26
N ASN A 206 1.39 22.94 11.05
CA ASN A 206 2.68 22.98 10.34
C ASN A 206 3.86 22.44 11.20
N PRO A 207 3.78 21.21 11.73
CA PRO A 207 4.79 20.65 12.62
C PRO A 207 6.13 20.43 11.93
N SER A 208 7.21 20.31 12.71
CA SER A 208 8.48 19.76 12.22
C SER A 208 8.32 18.26 11.87
N PHE A 209 9.23 17.71 11.06
CA PHE A 209 9.18 16.28 10.78
C PHE A 209 9.37 15.43 12.04
N THR A 210 10.19 15.88 12.99
CA THR A 210 10.34 15.24 14.31
C THR A 210 8.99 15.16 15.06
N GLU A 211 8.19 16.22 15.03
CA GLU A 211 6.85 16.22 15.64
C GLU A 211 5.89 15.28 14.92
N VAL A 212 5.88 15.27 13.56
CA VAL A 212 5.08 14.32 12.77
C VAL A 212 5.46 12.88 13.13
N LEU A 213 6.76 12.59 13.21
CA LEU A 213 7.24 11.26 13.56
C LEU A 213 6.79 10.83 14.97
N ASN A 214 6.78 11.74 15.94
CA ASN A 214 6.26 11.49 17.27
C ASN A 214 4.74 11.24 17.26
N ARG A 215 3.96 12.01 16.50
CA ARG A 215 2.51 11.80 16.33
C ARG A 215 2.23 10.44 15.67
N VAL A 216 2.98 10.06 14.64
CA VAL A 216 2.86 8.74 13.97
C VAL A 216 3.24 7.61 14.93
N LYS A 217 4.30 7.77 15.72
CA LYS A 217 4.69 6.81 16.76
C LYS A 217 3.56 6.58 17.74
N GLN A 218 2.98 7.66 18.27
CA GLN A 218 1.87 7.59 19.21
C GLN A 218 0.66 6.88 18.57
N THR A 219 0.28 7.28 17.35
CA THR A 219 -0.80 6.63 16.58
C THR A 219 -0.57 5.13 16.43
N ALA A 220 0.65 4.72 16.07
CA ALA A 220 0.97 3.30 15.86
C ALA A 220 0.92 2.50 17.17
N LEU A 221 1.46 3.05 18.28
CA LEU A 221 1.42 2.38 19.58
C LEU A 221 -0.01 2.23 20.11
N GLU A 222 -0.83 3.26 19.98
CA GLU A 222 -2.24 3.22 20.35
C GLU A 222 -3.01 2.19 19.50
N ALA A 223 -2.81 2.20 18.17
CA ALA A 223 -3.46 1.25 17.26
C ALA A 223 -3.06 -0.20 17.57
N TYR A 224 -1.78 -0.46 17.87
CA TYR A 224 -1.33 -1.79 18.29
C TYR A 224 -1.91 -2.24 19.64
N GLY A 225 -2.15 -1.30 20.55
CA GLY A 225 -2.87 -1.59 21.81
C GLY A 225 -4.34 -1.98 21.60
N HIS A 226 -4.90 -1.67 20.44
CA HIS A 226 -6.31 -1.90 20.11
C HIS A 226 -6.49 -2.71 18.81
N GLN A 227 -5.55 -3.64 18.53
CA GLN A 227 -5.50 -4.39 17.28
C GLN A 227 -6.38 -5.64 17.23
N ASP A 228 -6.99 -6.03 18.36
CA ASP A 228 -7.69 -7.31 18.46
C ASP A 228 -9.06 -7.32 17.75
N ILE A 229 -9.69 -6.15 17.60
CA ILE A 229 -10.97 -6.04 16.89
C ILE A 229 -10.75 -6.24 15.37
N PRO A 230 -11.47 -7.18 14.71
CA PRO A 230 -11.43 -7.31 13.25
C PRO A 230 -11.90 -6.04 12.55
N PHE A 231 -11.25 -5.69 11.44
CA PHE A 231 -11.57 -4.49 10.66
C PHE A 231 -13.03 -4.46 10.21
N GLU A 232 -13.57 -5.60 9.79
CA GLU A 232 -14.95 -5.73 9.35
C GLU A 232 -15.94 -5.41 10.48
N LYS A 233 -15.60 -5.84 11.71
CA LYS A 233 -16.39 -5.51 12.90
C LYS A 233 -16.34 -4.03 13.23
N LEU A 234 -15.18 -3.39 13.05
CA LEU A 234 -15.02 -1.96 13.21
C LEU A 234 -15.87 -1.17 12.19
N VAL A 235 -15.85 -1.58 10.92
CA VAL A 235 -16.69 -0.98 9.86
C VAL A 235 -18.18 -1.15 10.18
N GLU A 236 -18.60 -2.32 10.67
CA GLU A 236 -19.98 -2.58 11.07
C GLU A 236 -20.43 -1.62 12.19
N GLU A 237 -19.58 -1.39 13.18
CA GLU A 237 -19.88 -0.57 14.36
C GLU A 237 -19.81 0.95 14.12
N LEU A 238 -18.92 1.39 13.25
CA LEU A 238 -18.78 2.81 12.88
C LEU A 238 -19.81 3.26 11.85
N GLN A 239 -20.35 2.32 11.06
CA GLN A 239 -21.34 2.57 10.00
C GLN A 239 -20.96 3.77 9.10
N PRO A 240 -19.73 3.85 8.57
CA PRO A 240 -19.35 4.95 7.70
C PRO A 240 -20.23 5.00 6.46
N GLU A 241 -20.35 6.19 5.83
CA GLU A 241 -21.03 6.30 4.54
C GLU A 241 -20.45 5.31 3.53
N ARG A 242 -21.29 4.43 3.00
CA ARG A 242 -20.87 3.42 2.04
C ARG A 242 -21.01 3.95 0.63
N ALA A 243 -19.88 4.11 -0.06
CA ALA A 243 -19.84 4.33 -1.48
C ALA A 243 -19.33 3.06 -2.18
N LEU A 244 -19.97 2.66 -3.28
CA LEU A 244 -19.54 1.49 -4.07
C LEU A 244 -18.21 1.70 -4.80
N SER A 245 -17.71 2.92 -4.77
CA SER A 245 -16.49 3.35 -5.46
C SER A 245 -15.29 3.56 -4.54
N GLN A 246 -15.42 3.31 -3.22
CA GLN A 246 -14.37 3.62 -2.25
C GLN A 246 -14.45 2.74 -1.00
N ASN A 247 -13.30 2.47 -0.42
CA ASN A 247 -13.21 1.82 0.90
C ASN A 247 -13.73 2.74 2.01
N PRO A 248 -14.40 2.20 3.03
CA PRO A 248 -15.18 3.00 3.98
C PRO A 248 -14.35 3.87 4.93
N LEU A 249 -13.13 3.47 5.32
CA LEU A 249 -12.35 4.17 6.35
C LEU A 249 -11.05 4.77 5.83
N PHE A 250 -10.46 4.22 4.77
CA PHE A 250 -9.24 4.73 4.16
C PHE A 250 -9.14 4.31 2.70
N GLN A 251 -8.54 5.16 1.88
CA GLN A 251 -8.37 4.95 0.43
C GLN A 251 -6.95 4.54 0.07
N VAL A 252 -6.04 4.59 1.04
CA VAL A 252 -4.61 4.38 0.82
C VAL A 252 -4.08 3.39 1.84
N MET A 253 -3.27 2.43 1.39
CA MET A 253 -2.62 1.42 2.23
C MET A 253 -1.11 1.62 2.25
N PHE A 254 -0.49 1.32 3.39
CA PHE A 254 0.95 1.34 3.59
C PHE A 254 1.41 0.11 4.35
N ALA A 255 2.38 -0.61 3.79
CA ALA A 255 2.94 -1.80 4.42
C ALA A 255 4.47 -1.80 4.36
N VAL A 256 5.10 -2.16 5.48
CA VAL A 256 6.51 -2.56 5.51
C VAL A 256 6.54 -4.04 5.88
N GLN A 257 6.92 -4.87 4.92
CA GLN A 257 6.88 -6.33 5.02
C GLN A 257 8.29 -6.91 5.18
N GLN A 258 8.38 -8.18 5.50
CA GLN A 258 9.62 -8.94 5.40
C GLN A 258 9.73 -9.50 3.98
N GLU A 259 10.94 -9.57 3.44
CA GLU A 259 11.19 -10.09 2.08
C GLU A 259 10.68 -11.52 1.93
N GLU A 260 10.77 -12.31 2.99
CA GLU A 260 10.32 -13.71 3.04
C GLU A 260 8.82 -13.89 2.80
N ILE A 261 8.00 -12.86 3.04
CA ILE A 261 6.56 -12.90 2.73
C ILE A 261 6.32 -12.81 1.21
N LEU A 262 7.16 -12.04 0.51
CA LEU A 262 7.04 -11.81 -0.92
C LEU A 262 7.78 -12.85 -1.75
N LYS A 263 8.92 -13.30 -1.25
CA LYS A 263 9.76 -14.35 -1.86
C LYS A 263 10.12 -15.40 -0.79
N PRO A 264 9.16 -16.26 -0.41
CA PRO A 264 9.42 -17.28 0.59
C PRO A 264 10.60 -18.14 0.18
N SER A 265 11.47 -18.47 1.14
CA SER A 265 12.56 -19.41 0.93
C SER A 265 12.00 -20.79 0.66
N PHE A 266 12.30 -21.35 -0.50
CA PHE A 266 11.87 -22.66 -0.93
C PHE A 266 13.06 -23.47 -1.47
N SER A 267 13.39 -24.58 -0.84
CA SER A 267 14.49 -25.42 -1.24
C SER A 267 14.05 -26.88 -1.23
N LEU A 268 14.29 -27.57 -2.33
CA LEU A 268 13.98 -29.00 -2.47
C LEU A 268 15.27 -29.75 -2.78
N PRO A 269 15.55 -30.92 -2.13
CA PRO A 269 16.71 -31.72 -2.43
C PRO A 269 16.71 -32.17 -3.89
N ASN A 270 17.88 -32.09 -4.52
CA ASN A 270 18.11 -32.49 -5.91
C ASN A 270 17.34 -31.65 -6.97
N LEU A 271 16.75 -30.52 -6.58
CA LEU A 271 16.08 -29.58 -7.48
C LEU A 271 16.66 -28.18 -7.29
N GLU A 272 16.90 -27.49 -8.39
CA GLU A 272 17.11 -26.04 -8.39
C GLU A 272 15.74 -25.37 -8.45
N VAL A 273 15.42 -24.57 -7.44
CA VAL A 273 14.12 -23.91 -7.30
C VAL A 273 14.28 -22.42 -7.44
N GLY A 274 13.49 -21.81 -8.30
CA GLY A 274 13.45 -20.35 -8.51
C GLY A 274 12.02 -19.86 -8.66
N TRP A 275 11.85 -18.55 -8.53
CA TRP A 275 10.56 -17.90 -8.78
C TRP A 275 10.37 -17.69 -10.29
N TYR A 276 9.18 -18.05 -10.79
CA TYR A 276 8.83 -17.82 -12.18
C TYR A 276 8.27 -16.41 -12.37
N GLU A 277 8.98 -15.56 -13.10
CA GLU A 277 8.61 -14.16 -13.32
C GLU A 277 7.76 -13.94 -14.60
N GLY A 278 7.48 -14.98 -15.36
CA GLY A 278 6.81 -14.89 -16.69
C GLY A 278 5.28 -14.88 -16.67
N GLY A 279 4.66 -14.91 -15.53
CA GLY A 279 3.20 -15.02 -15.43
C GLY A 279 2.47 -13.70 -15.26
N GLY A 280 2.74 -12.67 -16.06
CA GLY A 280 2.12 -11.33 -15.95
C GLY A 280 0.60 -11.38 -15.68
N ALA A 281 0.22 -11.64 -14.42
CA ALA A 281 -1.15 -11.43 -13.98
C ALA A 281 -1.42 -9.92 -13.99
N GLU A 282 -2.57 -9.51 -14.49
CA GLU A 282 -3.03 -8.14 -14.29
C GLU A 282 -3.06 -7.89 -12.78
N MET A 283 -2.39 -6.83 -12.35
CA MET A 283 -2.37 -6.47 -10.94
C MET A 283 -3.76 -5.97 -10.56
N THR A 284 -4.34 -6.57 -9.54
CA THR A 284 -5.57 -6.05 -8.93
C THR A 284 -5.22 -5.23 -7.70
N VAL A 285 -5.90 -4.11 -7.51
CA VAL A 285 -5.75 -3.22 -6.34
C VAL A 285 -7.10 -3.04 -5.65
N ARG A 286 -7.08 -2.91 -4.35
CA ARG A 286 -8.27 -2.68 -3.52
C ARG A 286 -8.39 -1.25 -3.02
N PHE A 287 -7.34 -0.46 -3.19
CA PHE A 287 -7.26 0.91 -2.74
C PHE A 287 -6.81 1.81 -3.89
N ASP A 288 -6.96 3.11 -3.70
CA ASP A 288 -6.48 4.09 -4.68
C ASP A 288 -4.97 3.98 -4.87
N LEU A 289 -4.24 3.83 -3.74
CA LEU A 289 -2.80 3.62 -3.69
C LEU A 289 -2.43 2.61 -2.59
N GLU A 290 -1.47 1.75 -2.88
CA GLU A 290 -0.88 0.81 -1.92
C GLU A 290 0.63 0.89 -2.00
N LEU A 291 1.29 1.41 -0.96
CA LEU A 291 2.74 1.46 -0.89
C LEU A 291 3.28 0.29 -0.07
N HIS A 292 3.91 -0.65 -0.76
CA HIS A 292 4.53 -1.84 -0.18
C HIS A 292 6.05 -1.71 -0.20
N LEU A 293 6.67 -1.79 0.97
CA LEU A 293 8.12 -1.66 1.14
C LEU A 293 8.67 -2.86 1.92
N TRP A 294 9.93 -3.24 1.67
CA TRP A 294 10.64 -4.27 2.43
C TRP A 294 12.15 -4.05 2.41
N PRO A 295 12.85 -4.29 3.53
CA PRO A 295 14.31 -4.26 3.57
C PRO A 295 14.91 -5.39 2.73
N VAL A 296 15.94 -5.08 1.93
CA VAL A 296 16.75 -6.04 1.19
C VAL A 296 18.22 -5.67 1.42
N GLY A 297 18.91 -6.41 2.26
CA GLY A 297 20.26 -6.04 2.65
C GLY A 297 20.33 -4.64 3.26
N GLU A 298 21.08 -3.75 2.62
CA GLU A 298 21.22 -2.36 3.06
C GLU A 298 20.20 -1.40 2.42
N GLU A 299 19.39 -1.85 1.48
CA GLU A 299 18.41 -1.06 0.77
C GLU A 299 17.00 -1.30 1.31
N VAL A 300 16.04 -0.45 0.91
CA VAL A 300 14.62 -0.74 1.03
C VAL A 300 14.03 -0.73 -0.38
N LYS A 301 13.47 -1.86 -0.79
CA LYS A 301 12.78 -2.03 -2.07
C LYS A 301 11.28 -2.04 -1.87
N GLY A 302 10.55 -1.86 -2.95
CA GLY A 302 9.11 -1.89 -2.90
C GLY A 302 8.46 -1.62 -4.24
N PHE A 303 7.17 -1.45 -4.17
CA PHE A 303 6.35 -0.94 -5.27
C PHE A 303 5.19 -0.12 -4.72
N CYS A 304 4.73 0.82 -5.53
CA CYS A 304 3.46 1.50 -5.35
C CYS A 304 2.44 0.88 -6.32
N ALA A 305 1.50 0.12 -5.80
CA ALA A 305 0.34 -0.31 -6.56
C ALA A 305 -0.70 0.83 -6.58
N TYR A 306 -1.40 1.01 -7.69
CA TYR A 306 -2.35 2.09 -7.87
C TYR A 306 -3.49 1.71 -8.80
N ASN A 307 -4.63 2.34 -8.60
CA ASN A 307 -5.79 2.19 -9.46
C ASN A 307 -5.59 2.99 -10.76
N ARG A 308 -5.50 2.26 -11.90
CA ARG A 308 -5.31 2.84 -13.24
C ARG A 308 -6.49 3.65 -13.73
N ASP A 309 -7.66 3.44 -13.17
CA ASP A 309 -8.84 4.24 -13.51
C ASP A 309 -8.83 5.60 -12.84
N LEU A 310 -7.92 5.82 -11.88
CA LEU A 310 -7.74 7.10 -11.18
C LEU A 310 -6.45 7.80 -11.57
N PHE A 311 -5.35 7.04 -11.78
CA PHE A 311 -4.01 7.61 -11.94
C PHE A 311 -3.29 7.06 -13.17
N SER A 312 -2.53 7.93 -13.82
CA SER A 312 -1.56 7.55 -14.84
C SER A 312 -0.26 7.05 -14.20
N ALA A 313 0.51 6.25 -14.95
CA ALA A 313 1.82 5.77 -14.51
C ALA A 313 2.79 6.92 -14.23
N GLU A 314 2.73 7.98 -15.05
CA GLU A 314 3.56 9.18 -14.94
C GLU A 314 3.30 9.92 -13.63
N THR A 315 2.04 10.08 -13.24
CA THR A 315 1.66 10.72 -11.97
C THR A 315 2.17 9.94 -10.78
N ILE A 316 2.03 8.61 -10.77
CA ILE A 316 2.54 7.79 -9.67
C ILE A 316 4.06 7.75 -9.64
N SER A 317 4.73 7.68 -10.79
CA SER A 317 6.20 7.74 -10.87
C SER A 317 6.74 9.05 -10.29
N ARG A 318 6.12 10.19 -10.63
CA ARG A 318 6.44 11.50 -10.06
C ARG A 318 6.17 11.55 -8.55
N MET A 319 5.02 11.03 -8.09
CA MET A 319 4.67 10.95 -6.67
C MET A 319 5.71 10.14 -5.88
N MET A 320 6.23 9.03 -6.43
CA MET A 320 7.26 8.23 -5.79
C MET A 320 8.63 8.95 -5.78
N SER A 321 8.96 9.71 -6.81
CA SER A 321 10.14 10.60 -6.79
C SER A 321 10.02 11.67 -5.70
N HIS A 322 8.83 12.25 -5.50
CA HIS A 322 8.56 13.19 -4.42
C HIS A 322 8.65 12.54 -3.04
N TYR A 323 8.20 11.29 -2.90
CA TYR A 323 8.36 10.52 -1.67
C TYR A 323 9.84 10.36 -1.28
N GLU A 324 10.69 9.99 -2.24
CA GLU A 324 12.14 9.85 -2.04
C GLU A 324 12.79 11.19 -1.64
N ASN A 325 12.40 12.29 -2.31
CA ASN A 325 12.91 13.63 -2.00
C ASN A 325 12.51 14.08 -0.59
N LEU A 326 11.24 13.89 -0.23
CA LEU A 326 10.77 14.18 1.13
C LEU A 326 11.50 13.34 2.17
N LEU A 327 11.72 12.05 1.89
CA LEU A 327 12.45 11.16 2.78
C LEU A 327 13.88 11.65 3.00
N SER A 328 14.58 12.01 1.91
CA SER A 328 15.95 12.56 2.00
C SER A 328 16.00 13.85 2.82
N ALA A 329 15.09 14.78 2.54
CA ALA A 329 15.02 16.06 3.25
C ALA A 329 14.64 15.90 4.73
N ALA A 330 13.70 15.01 5.02
CA ALA A 330 13.23 14.74 6.37
C ALA A 330 14.32 14.15 7.27
N VAL A 331 15.17 13.27 6.73
CA VAL A 331 16.29 12.70 7.52
C VAL A 331 17.46 13.66 7.68
N GLU A 332 17.65 14.59 6.75
CA GLU A 332 18.71 15.61 6.82
C GLU A 332 18.34 16.80 7.71
N THR A 333 17.09 17.22 7.67
CA THR A 333 16.60 18.38 8.42
C THR A 333 15.31 18.08 9.18
N PRO A 334 15.31 17.13 10.15
CA PRO A 334 14.10 16.66 10.79
C PRO A 334 13.35 17.71 11.63
N GLU A 335 14.05 18.78 12.04
CA GLU A 335 13.46 19.91 12.79
C GLU A 335 12.79 20.94 11.87
N ARG A 336 12.90 20.77 10.54
CA ARG A 336 12.28 21.68 9.59
C ARG A 336 10.78 21.44 9.51
N PRO A 337 9.94 22.52 9.45
CA PRO A 337 8.50 22.37 9.23
C PRO A 337 8.20 21.59 7.94
N VAL A 338 7.22 20.67 7.98
CA VAL A 338 6.92 19.77 6.85
C VAL A 338 6.46 20.51 5.59
N SER A 339 5.86 21.69 5.74
CA SER A 339 5.51 22.55 4.60
C SER A 339 6.74 23.10 3.86
N LYS A 340 7.91 23.16 4.50
CA LYS A 340 9.16 23.68 3.97
C LYS A 340 10.11 22.60 3.45
N LEU A 341 9.77 21.31 3.64
CA LEU A 341 10.54 20.23 3.04
C LEU A 341 10.40 20.28 1.52
N PRO A 342 11.49 20.16 0.75
CA PRO A 342 11.42 20.16 -0.72
C PRO A 342 10.67 18.91 -1.21
N LEU A 343 9.66 19.13 -2.02
CA LEU A 343 8.88 18.09 -2.66
C LEU A 343 9.48 17.72 -4.03
N MET A 344 9.77 18.74 -4.84
CA MET A 344 10.25 18.63 -6.21
C MET A 344 11.76 18.76 -6.28
N LYS A 345 12.37 18.19 -7.30
CA LYS A 345 13.78 18.41 -7.68
C LYS A 345 13.91 19.71 -8.48
N GLU A 346 15.14 20.26 -8.53
CA GLU A 346 15.42 21.51 -9.24
C GLU A 346 14.95 21.54 -10.69
N PRO A 347 15.15 20.46 -11.51
CA PRO A 347 14.66 20.46 -12.90
C PRO A 347 13.14 20.60 -13.02
N GLU A 348 12.38 20.01 -12.11
CA GLU A 348 10.91 20.11 -12.10
C GLU A 348 10.45 21.50 -11.66
N LEU A 349 11.14 22.10 -10.69
CA LEU A 349 10.90 23.47 -10.29
C LEU A 349 11.21 24.45 -11.41
N GLU A 350 12.33 24.27 -12.13
CA GLU A 350 12.70 25.09 -13.28
C GLU A 350 11.65 25.01 -14.39
N GLN A 351 11.20 23.79 -14.70
CA GLN A 351 10.13 23.60 -15.69
C GLN A 351 8.85 24.36 -15.32
N ILE A 352 8.39 24.23 -14.07
CA ILE A 352 7.13 24.85 -13.63
C ILE A 352 7.28 26.35 -13.48
N LEU A 353 8.38 26.83 -12.87
CA LEU A 353 8.52 28.25 -12.49
C LEU A 353 9.12 29.11 -13.61
N VAL A 354 9.90 28.54 -14.52
CA VAL A 354 10.62 29.27 -15.56
C VAL A 354 10.11 28.92 -16.95
N GLU A 355 10.23 27.64 -17.36
CA GLU A 355 9.93 27.23 -18.74
C GLU A 355 8.45 27.47 -19.08
N TRP A 356 7.53 26.99 -18.26
CA TRP A 356 6.09 27.15 -18.48
C TRP A 356 5.60 28.60 -18.30
N ASN A 357 6.38 29.41 -17.61
CA ASN A 357 6.09 30.85 -17.45
C ASN A 357 6.79 31.73 -18.49
N ASN A 358 7.55 31.14 -19.42
CA ASN A 358 8.15 31.88 -20.51
C ASN A 358 7.12 32.22 -21.61
N THR A 359 6.07 32.91 -21.20
CA THR A 359 4.91 33.30 -22.04
C THR A 359 5.02 34.72 -22.60
N LYS A 360 6.20 35.33 -22.48
CA LYS A 360 6.40 36.71 -22.94
C LYS A 360 6.28 36.78 -24.48
N THR A 361 5.30 37.51 -24.95
CA THR A 361 5.06 37.77 -26.37
C THR A 361 5.05 39.29 -26.60
N ASP A 362 5.45 39.71 -27.81
CA ASP A 362 5.28 41.09 -28.21
C ASP A 362 3.81 41.32 -28.58
N TYR A 363 3.21 42.30 -27.94
CA TYR A 363 1.85 42.73 -28.24
C TYR A 363 1.80 44.26 -28.26
N PRO A 364 0.86 44.89 -29.02
CA PRO A 364 0.68 46.33 -29.04
C PRO A 364 0.33 46.88 -27.63
N LYS A 365 1.24 47.64 -27.03
CA LYS A 365 1.07 48.23 -25.67
C LYS A 365 0.35 49.55 -25.66
N ASP A 366 0.20 50.15 -26.84
CA ASP A 366 -0.42 51.45 -27.12
C ASP A 366 -1.91 51.33 -27.45
N LYS A 367 -2.45 50.11 -27.53
CA LYS A 367 -3.85 49.82 -27.86
C LYS A 367 -4.57 49.12 -26.76
N CYS A 368 -5.84 49.43 -26.59
CA CYS A 368 -6.74 48.66 -25.73
C CYS A 368 -7.25 47.40 -26.45
N ILE A 369 -7.69 46.40 -25.70
CA ILE A 369 -8.13 45.11 -26.26
C ILE A 369 -9.29 45.23 -27.24
N HIS A 370 -10.22 46.15 -27.02
CA HIS A 370 -11.34 46.43 -27.95
C HIS A 370 -10.86 46.95 -29.28
N GLN A 371 -9.83 47.81 -29.31
CA GLN A 371 -9.25 48.37 -30.55
C GLN A 371 -8.59 47.25 -31.38
N LEU A 372 -7.91 46.29 -30.72
CA LEU A 372 -7.35 45.13 -31.41
C LEU A 372 -8.44 44.23 -32.00
N PHE A 373 -9.57 44.10 -31.28
CA PHE A 373 -10.70 43.34 -31.77
C PHE A 373 -11.34 44.09 -32.97
N GLU A 374 -11.57 45.38 -32.88
CA GLU A 374 -12.12 46.21 -33.97
C GLU A 374 -11.24 46.16 -35.22
N GLU A 375 -9.92 46.27 -35.08
CA GLU A 375 -8.97 46.09 -36.18
C GLU A 375 -9.06 44.69 -36.84
N GLN A 376 -9.32 43.65 -36.04
CA GLN A 376 -9.50 42.31 -36.56
C GLN A 376 -10.82 42.16 -37.33
N VAL A 377 -11.89 42.78 -36.84
CA VAL A 377 -13.18 42.84 -37.52
C VAL A 377 -13.06 43.62 -38.84
N GLU A 378 -12.35 44.73 -38.87
CA GLU A 378 -12.09 45.46 -40.12
C GLU A 378 -11.32 44.64 -41.17
N LYS A 379 -10.36 43.81 -40.72
CA LYS A 379 -9.58 42.91 -41.61
C LYS A 379 -10.38 41.75 -42.14
N ASN A 380 -11.27 41.16 -41.30
CA ASN A 380 -12.04 39.94 -41.61
C ASN A 380 -13.48 40.08 -41.10
N PRO A 381 -14.33 40.94 -41.71
CA PRO A 381 -15.65 41.25 -41.16
C PRO A 381 -16.62 40.07 -41.11
N ASP A 382 -16.41 39.09 -41.98
CA ASP A 382 -17.27 37.88 -42.07
C ASP A 382 -16.74 36.67 -41.27
N ALA A 383 -15.65 36.85 -40.49
CA ALA A 383 -15.10 35.79 -39.69
C ALA A 383 -15.99 35.45 -38.48
N VAL A 384 -16.15 34.16 -38.18
CA VAL A 384 -16.86 33.73 -36.97
C VAL A 384 -16.08 34.15 -35.74
N ALA A 385 -16.67 34.96 -34.89
CA ALA A 385 -16.02 35.47 -33.68
C ALA A 385 -16.16 34.50 -32.48
N VAL A 386 -17.28 33.82 -32.36
CA VAL A 386 -17.59 32.90 -31.26
C VAL A 386 -18.42 31.74 -31.77
N VAL A 387 -18.09 30.54 -31.30
CA VAL A 387 -18.91 29.32 -31.48
C VAL A 387 -19.19 28.75 -30.09
N PHE A 388 -20.43 28.35 -29.81
CA PHE A 388 -20.85 27.79 -28.54
C PHE A 388 -21.76 26.55 -28.76
#